data_02617748172c87f57fa52d357f3d7250
#
_entry.id   02617748172c87f57fa52d357f3d7250
#
_cell.length_a   1.000
_cell.length_b   1.000
_cell.length_c   1.000
_cell.angle_alpha   90.00
_cell.angle_beta   90.00
_cell.angle_gamma   90.00
#
_symmetry.space_group_name_H-M   'P 1'
#
loop_
_entity.id
_entity.type
_entity.pdbx_description
1 polymer ?
#
loop_
_entity_poly.entity_id
_entity_poly.type
_entity_poly.pdbx_seq_one_letter_code
_entity_poly.pdbx_strand_id
1 'polypeptide(L)'
;MNIRFKITSALLKTIRDDLNRPHPFAHERVGFISAGLSAAHDELLILARSYEPLRDDEYLRDTRVGAMMGDQAIRRARQAAMDNRAAVFHVHCHGGSGIPGFSCVDDRENAKFVPNFVSVAPQSVHGAILLSNTAAFGQVWVGRTGPRPFVNRFSEVGMPIKNWSAA
;
A
#
# COMPACT_ATOMS: atom_id res chain seq x y z
N MET A 1 -3.03 20.01 0.81
CA MET A 1 -1.79 19.19 0.72
C MET A 1 -1.91 18.31 -0.51
N ASN A 2 -0.98 18.40 -1.43
CA ASN A 2 -0.91 17.59 -2.65
C ASN A 2 -0.02 16.36 -2.39
N ILE A 3 -0.54 15.15 -2.55
CA ILE A 3 0.17 13.91 -2.24
C ILE A 3 0.60 13.23 -3.53
N ARG A 4 1.90 13.00 -3.65
CA ARG A 4 2.51 12.34 -4.81
C ARG A 4 3.22 11.06 -4.37
N PHE A 5 2.85 9.94 -4.98
CA PHE A 5 3.48 8.66 -4.74
C PHE A 5 4.35 8.29 -5.94
N LYS A 6 5.63 8.03 -5.69
CA LYS A 6 6.59 7.62 -6.74
C LYS A 6 7.12 6.24 -6.46
N ILE A 7 7.21 5.44 -7.51
CA ILE A 7 7.73 4.07 -7.46
C ILE A 7 8.54 3.81 -8.73
N THR A 8 9.66 3.11 -8.62
CA THR A 8 10.43 2.71 -9.82
C THR A 8 9.70 1.61 -10.59
N SER A 9 9.87 1.57 -11.92
CA SER A 9 9.30 0.51 -12.77
C SER A 9 9.75 -0.88 -12.32
N ALA A 10 11.00 -1.01 -11.88
CA ALA A 10 11.52 -2.29 -11.38
C ALA A 10 10.78 -2.76 -10.11
N LEU A 11 10.60 -1.87 -9.13
CA LEU A 11 9.90 -2.22 -7.89
C LEU A 11 8.41 -2.49 -8.16
N LEU A 12 7.76 -1.68 -9.00
CA LEU A 12 6.36 -1.90 -9.37
C LEU A 12 6.16 -3.24 -10.09
N LYS A 13 7.11 -3.61 -10.96
CA LYS A 13 7.09 -4.93 -11.61
C LYS A 13 7.20 -6.06 -10.59
N THR A 14 8.14 -5.97 -9.66
CA THR A 14 8.31 -6.96 -8.58
C THR A 14 7.02 -7.13 -7.77
N ILE A 15 6.36 -6.02 -7.43
CA ILE A 15 5.10 -6.04 -6.68
C ILE A 15 4.01 -6.74 -7.51
N ARG A 16 3.85 -6.35 -8.78
CA ARG A 16 2.83 -6.96 -9.66
C ARG A 16 3.08 -8.43 -9.90
N ASP A 17 4.32 -8.82 -10.13
CA ASP A 17 4.69 -10.23 -10.32
C ASP A 17 4.31 -11.06 -9.09
N ASP A 18 4.55 -10.54 -7.88
CA ASP A 18 4.17 -11.22 -6.63
C ASP A 18 2.66 -11.27 -6.42
N LEU A 19 1.99 -10.12 -6.53
CA LEU A 19 0.54 -10.03 -6.28
C LEU A 19 -0.29 -10.85 -7.28
N ASN A 20 0.23 -11.09 -8.47
CA ASN A 20 -0.42 -11.90 -9.51
C ASN A 20 -0.08 -13.41 -9.41
N ARG A 21 0.78 -13.83 -8.46
CA ARG A 21 1.05 -15.26 -8.27
C ARG A 21 -0.20 -16.00 -7.79
N PRO A 22 -0.48 -17.20 -8.28
CA PRO A 22 -1.57 -18.02 -7.74
C PRO A 22 -1.44 -18.19 -6.22
N HIS A 23 -2.57 -18.21 -5.53
CA HIS A 23 -2.64 -18.52 -4.10
C HIS A 23 -3.42 -19.81 -3.88
N PRO A 24 -2.96 -20.71 -2.98
CA PRO A 24 -3.60 -22.01 -2.82
C PRO A 24 -5.03 -21.95 -2.24
N PHE A 25 -5.42 -20.87 -1.57
CA PHE A 25 -6.73 -20.76 -0.93
C PHE A 25 -7.32 -19.35 -0.87
N ALA A 26 -6.57 -18.29 -1.17
CA ALA A 26 -7.06 -16.92 -1.22
C ALA A 26 -7.23 -16.45 -2.68
N HIS A 27 -8.07 -15.47 -2.91
CA HIS A 27 -8.30 -14.90 -4.24
C HIS A 27 -7.29 -13.82 -4.60
N GLU A 28 -6.67 -13.20 -3.59
CA GLU A 28 -5.75 -12.08 -3.73
C GLU A 28 -4.47 -12.33 -2.92
N ARG A 29 -3.40 -11.68 -3.36
CA ARG A 29 -2.18 -11.55 -2.58
C ARG A 29 -2.05 -10.14 -2.08
N VAL A 30 -1.36 -9.99 -0.95
CA VAL A 30 -1.12 -8.71 -0.32
C VAL A 30 0.35 -8.60 0.11
N GLY A 31 0.82 -7.37 0.30
CA GLY A 31 2.15 -7.10 0.82
C GLY A 31 2.25 -5.71 1.41
N PHE A 32 3.46 -5.32 1.76
CA PHE A 32 3.76 -4.02 2.34
C PHE A 32 4.85 -3.31 1.56
N ILE A 33 4.63 -2.04 1.26
CA ILE A 33 5.62 -1.14 0.67
C ILE A 33 6.18 -0.27 1.79
N SER A 34 7.49 -0.26 1.97
CA SER A 34 8.17 0.74 2.79
C SER A 34 8.55 1.94 1.92
N ALA A 35 8.33 3.16 2.42
CA ALA A 35 8.55 4.38 1.68
C ALA A 35 9.26 5.45 2.51
N GLY A 36 10.07 6.26 1.84
CA GLY A 36 10.58 7.51 2.38
C GLY A 36 9.63 8.66 2.13
N LEU A 37 9.72 9.68 2.96
CA LEU A 37 8.88 10.86 2.89
C LEU A 37 9.74 12.12 2.68
N SER A 38 9.20 13.06 1.92
CA SER A 38 9.68 14.43 1.85
C SER A 38 8.48 15.36 1.79
N ALA A 39 8.44 16.35 2.67
CA ALA A 39 7.38 17.35 2.72
C ALA A 39 7.97 18.74 2.45
N ALA A 40 7.33 19.49 1.59
CA ALA A 40 7.68 20.88 1.30
C ALA A 40 6.42 21.68 0.99
N HIS A 41 6.22 22.79 1.70
CA HIS A 41 5.01 23.62 1.60
C HIS A 41 3.74 22.76 1.76
N ASP A 42 2.93 22.65 0.73
CA ASP A 42 1.69 21.85 0.68
C ASP A 42 1.82 20.57 -0.14
N GLU A 43 3.03 20.14 -0.43
CA GLU A 43 3.30 18.87 -1.13
C GLU A 43 3.89 17.82 -0.17
N LEU A 44 3.35 16.60 -0.22
CA LEU A 44 3.91 15.41 0.39
C LEU A 44 4.35 14.45 -0.72
N LEU A 45 5.66 14.23 -0.81
CA LEU A 45 6.24 13.22 -1.68
C LEU A 45 6.46 11.94 -0.88
N ILE A 46 5.89 10.85 -1.38
CA ILE A 46 6.07 9.48 -0.88
C ILE A 46 6.89 8.73 -1.93
N LEU A 47 8.06 8.23 -1.53
CA LEU A 47 8.96 7.50 -2.41
C LEU A 47 9.06 6.04 -1.96
N ALA A 48 8.45 5.13 -2.73
CA ALA A 48 8.56 3.69 -2.49
C ALA A 48 10.03 3.23 -2.56
N ARG A 49 10.48 2.47 -1.54
CA ARG A 49 11.86 2.00 -1.40
C ARG A 49 11.99 0.51 -1.54
N SER A 50 11.10 -0.23 -0.89
CA SER A 50 11.13 -1.69 -0.86
C SER A 50 9.73 -2.26 -0.76
N TYR A 51 9.62 -3.53 -1.09
CA TYR A 51 8.40 -4.32 -0.99
C TYR A 51 8.66 -5.58 -0.20
N GLU A 52 7.73 -5.93 0.65
CA GLU A 52 7.74 -7.13 1.45
C GLU A 52 6.44 -7.91 1.22
N PRO A 53 6.49 -9.04 0.50
CA PRO A 53 5.31 -9.89 0.27
C PRO A 53 4.88 -10.57 1.57
N LEU A 54 3.59 -10.87 1.69
CA LEU A 54 3.15 -11.85 2.67
C LEU A 54 3.57 -13.25 2.21
N ARG A 55 4.07 -14.04 3.17
CA ARG A 55 4.34 -15.47 2.96
C ARG A 55 3.03 -16.26 3.00
N ASP A 56 2.99 -17.39 2.36
CA ASP A 56 1.79 -18.22 2.28
C ASP A 56 1.30 -18.69 3.67
N ASP A 57 2.21 -18.87 4.63
CA ASP A 57 1.92 -19.23 6.03
C ASP A 57 1.41 -18.07 6.90
N GLU A 58 1.45 -16.83 6.40
CA GLU A 58 0.95 -15.65 7.10
C GLU A 58 -0.50 -15.31 6.75
N TYR A 59 -1.10 -16.04 5.81
CA TYR A 59 -2.53 -15.89 5.48
C TYR A 59 -3.41 -16.77 6.36
N LEU A 60 -4.53 -16.22 6.80
CA LEU A 60 -5.61 -17.01 7.42
C LEU A 60 -6.54 -17.52 6.33
N ARG A 61 -6.97 -18.77 6.47
CA ARG A 61 -7.87 -19.40 5.52
C ARG A 61 -9.30 -18.92 5.73
N ASP A 62 -9.74 -17.96 4.92
CA ASP A 62 -11.11 -17.51 4.85
C ASP A 62 -11.50 -17.25 3.38
N THR A 63 -12.35 -18.09 2.84
CA THR A 63 -12.79 -18.03 1.43
C THR A 63 -13.86 -16.97 1.18
N ARG A 64 -14.34 -16.26 2.22
CA ARG A 64 -15.35 -15.21 2.11
C ARG A 64 -14.75 -13.84 1.76
N VAL A 65 -13.44 -13.70 1.81
CA VAL A 65 -12.71 -12.46 1.52
C VAL A 65 -11.60 -12.73 0.51
N GLY A 66 -11.12 -11.68 -0.17
CA GLY A 66 -10.04 -11.78 -1.14
C GLY A 66 -8.75 -12.33 -0.53
N ALA A 67 -8.35 -11.77 0.61
CA ALA A 67 -7.24 -12.24 1.43
C ALA A 67 -7.45 -11.84 2.90
N MET A 68 -7.01 -12.68 3.83
CA MET A 68 -7.00 -12.35 5.26
C MET A 68 -5.59 -12.52 5.82
N MET A 69 -5.02 -11.43 6.34
CA MET A 69 -3.71 -11.43 6.97
C MET A 69 -3.79 -11.93 8.41
N GLY A 70 -2.84 -12.80 8.79
CA GLY A 70 -2.64 -13.17 10.18
C GLY A 70 -1.91 -12.08 10.98
N ASP A 71 -2.04 -12.14 12.30
CA ASP A 71 -1.40 -11.19 13.21
C ASP A 71 0.12 -11.11 13.07
N GLN A 72 0.77 -12.18 12.64
CA GLN A 72 2.22 -12.23 12.45
C GLN A 72 2.66 -11.30 11.33
N ALA A 73 1.94 -11.26 10.21
CA ALA A 73 2.21 -10.35 9.10
C ALA A 73 2.09 -8.89 9.54
N ILE A 74 1.03 -8.56 10.28
CA ILE A 74 0.80 -7.19 10.78
C ILE A 74 1.89 -6.80 11.79
N ARG A 75 2.29 -7.72 12.69
CA ARG A 75 3.39 -7.46 13.63
C ARG A 75 4.71 -7.20 12.92
N ARG A 76 5.05 -7.98 11.91
CA ARG A 76 6.26 -7.82 11.10
C ARG A 76 6.28 -6.46 10.38
N ALA A 77 5.16 -6.07 9.75
CA ALA A 77 5.03 -4.77 9.10
C ALA A 77 5.14 -3.59 10.11
N ARG A 78 4.57 -3.73 11.31
CA ARG A 78 4.73 -2.75 12.40
C ARG A 78 6.18 -2.63 12.85
N GLN A 79 6.87 -3.77 13.01
CA GLN A 79 8.28 -3.79 13.38
C GLN A 79 9.12 -3.07 12.32
N ALA A 80 8.90 -3.35 11.04
CA ALA A 80 9.59 -2.67 9.93
C ALA A 80 9.33 -1.15 9.95
N ALA A 81 8.11 -0.71 10.24
CA ALA A 81 7.78 0.71 10.38
C ALA A 81 8.57 1.37 11.52
N MET A 82 8.68 0.70 12.66
CA MET A 82 9.39 1.18 13.84
C MET A 82 10.89 1.25 13.61
N ASP A 83 11.49 0.18 13.12
CA ASP A 83 12.96 0.05 12.96
C ASP A 83 13.50 1.02 11.91
N ASN A 84 12.78 1.19 10.82
CA ASN A 84 13.22 2.02 9.71
C ASN A 84 12.70 3.47 9.77
N ARG A 85 11.84 3.79 10.74
CA ARG A 85 11.07 5.06 10.77
C ARG A 85 10.45 5.39 9.41
N ALA A 86 10.00 4.36 8.71
CA ALA A 86 9.50 4.44 7.35
C ALA A 86 7.99 4.56 7.33
N ALA A 87 7.47 5.20 6.29
CA ALA A 87 6.08 5.07 5.94
C ALA A 87 5.81 3.65 5.42
N VAL A 88 4.71 3.03 5.86
CA VAL A 88 4.32 1.68 5.43
C VAL A 88 2.95 1.75 4.76
N PHE A 89 2.86 1.14 3.58
CA PHE A 89 1.63 1.05 2.80
C PHE A 89 1.29 -0.41 2.56
N HIS A 90 0.10 -0.82 3.00
CA HIS A 90 -0.48 -2.07 2.55
C HIS A 90 -0.76 -2.00 1.05
N VAL A 91 -0.47 -3.05 0.31
CA VAL A 91 -0.74 -3.11 -1.13
C VAL A 91 -1.36 -4.42 -1.53
N HIS A 92 -2.38 -4.35 -2.39
CA HIS A 92 -2.99 -5.48 -3.07
C HIS A 92 -3.41 -5.08 -4.49
N CYS A 93 -3.90 -6.03 -5.27
CA CYS A 93 -4.27 -5.80 -6.65
C CYS A 93 -5.69 -6.32 -6.91
N HIS A 94 -6.55 -5.46 -7.45
CA HIS A 94 -7.76 -5.87 -8.12
C HIS A 94 -7.47 -6.05 -9.61
N GLY A 95 -7.97 -7.09 -10.22
CA GLY A 95 -7.84 -7.29 -11.67
C GLY A 95 -8.48 -6.16 -12.47
N GLY A 96 -8.35 -6.22 -13.80
CA GLY A 96 -8.92 -5.22 -14.70
C GLY A 96 -7.98 -4.07 -15.02
N SER A 97 -8.50 -3.05 -15.71
CA SER A 97 -7.76 -1.89 -16.21
C SER A 97 -8.39 -0.59 -15.72
N GLY A 98 -7.62 0.50 -15.79
CA GLY A 98 -8.04 1.80 -15.30
C GLY A 98 -7.77 1.99 -13.81
N ILE A 99 -8.18 3.15 -13.27
CA ILE A 99 -7.97 3.50 -11.86
C ILE A 99 -8.89 2.63 -11.00
N PRO A 100 -8.35 1.80 -10.09
CA PRO A 100 -9.16 0.96 -9.21
C PRO A 100 -9.74 1.78 -8.05
N GLY A 101 -10.70 1.21 -7.32
CA GLY A 101 -11.25 1.78 -6.09
C GLY A 101 -11.31 0.73 -4.98
N PHE A 102 -11.09 1.15 -3.73
CA PHE A 102 -11.25 0.26 -2.59
C PHE A 102 -12.68 -0.25 -2.48
N SER A 103 -12.83 -1.52 -2.16
CA SER A 103 -14.13 -2.10 -1.79
C SER A 103 -14.51 -1.68 -0.36
N CYS A 104 -15.76 -1.86 0.02
CA CYS A 104 -16.21 -1.64 1.41
C CYS A 104 -15.45 -2.52 2.42
N VAL A 105 -14.98 -3.69 1.99
CA VAL A 105 -14.15 -4.58 2.82
C VAL A 105 -12.77 -3.98 3.01
N ASP A 106 -12.14 -3.51 1.93
CA ASP A 106 -10.82 -2.85 2.01
C ASP A 106 -10.86 -1.63 2.92
N ASP A 107 -11.85 -0.76 2.76
CA ASP A 107 -12.00 0.44 3.59
C ASP A 107 -12.13 0.10 5.07
N ARG A 108 -12.94 -0.91 5.38
CA ARG A 108 -13.13 -1.38 6.77
C ARG A 108 -11.85 -1.97 7.35
N GLU A 109 -11.17 -2.82 6.62
CA GLU A 109 -9.97 -3.50 7.11
C GLU A 109 -8.78 -2.53 7.18
N ASN A 110 -8.57 -1.68 6.17
CA ASN A 110 -7.56 -0.62 6.22
C ASN A 110 -7.76 0.30 7.43
N ALA A 111 -9.01 0.64 7.77
CA ALA A 111 -9.34 1.47 8.92
C ALA A 111 -9.00 0.79 10.27
N LYS A 112 -8.92 -0.53 10.31
CA LYS A 112 -8.54 -1.28 11.54
C LYS A 112 -7.03 -1.37 11.71
N PHE A 113 -6.27 -1.71 10.66
CA PHE A 113 -4.86 -2.03 10.85
C PHE A 113 -3.90 -0.88 10.52
N VAL A 114 -4.21 0.04 9.58
CA VAL A 114 -3.30 1.15 9.25
C VAL A 114 -3.00 2.05 10.46
N PRO A 115 -3.96 2.38 11.35
CA PRO A 115 -3.69 3.14 12.57
C PRO A 115 -2.66 2.50 13.52
N ASN A 116 -2.44 1.17 13.40
CA ASN A 116 -1.41 0.49 14.19
C ASN A 116 0.02 0.86 13.73
N PHE A 117 0.22 1.17 12.45
CA PHE A 117 1.50 1.69 11.95
C PHE A 117 1.78 3.09 12.49
N VAL A 118 0.74 3.95 12.51
CA VAL A 118 0.84 5.29 13.10
C VAL A 118 1.22 5.21 14.59
N SER A 119 0.74 4.19 15.30
CA SER A 119 1.05 4.02 16.73
C SER A 119 2.53 3.73 17.00
N VAL A 120 3.24 3.09 16.08
CA VAL A 120 4.66 2.72 16.24
C VAL A 120 5.61 3.66 15.51
N ALA A 121 5.13 4.41 14.52
CA ALA A 121 5.89 5.40 13.77
C ALA A 121 5.06 6.67 13.54
N PRO A 122 4.72 7.43 14.60
CA PRO A 122 3.78 8.56 14.53
C PRO A 122 4.29 9.77 13.72
N GLN A 123 5.59 9.85 13.47
CA GLN A 123 6.23 10.88 12.65
C GLN A 123 6.09 10.62 11.15
N SER A 124 5.59 9.45 10.77
CA SER A 124 5.38 9.05 9.39
C SER A 124 3.88 9.04 9.05
N VAL A 125 3.57 9.16 7.77
CA VAL A 125 2.26 8.81 7.25
C VAL A 125 2.28 7.35 6.82
N HIS A 126 1.14 6.71 6.89
CA HIS A 126 0.96 5.32 6.47
C HIS A 126 -0.28 5.22 5.59
N GLY A 127 -0.51 4.07 4.95
CA GLY A 127 -1.68 4.00 4.09
C GLY A 127 -1.91 2.66 3.42
N ALA A 128 -2.73 2.71 2.38
CA ALA A 128 -3.04 1.59 1.54
C ALA A 128 -2.95 2.00 0.07
N ILE A 129 -2.43 1.10 -0.74
CA ILE A 129 -2.31 1.23 -2.20
C ILE A 129 -3.07 0.06 -2.83
N LEU A 130 -3.88 0.39 -3.80
CA LEU A 130 -4.59 -0.57 -4.63
C LEU A 130 -4.06 -0.46 -6.05
N LEU A 131 -3.65 -1.57 -6.62
CA LEU A 131 -3.20 -1.66 -8.00
C LEU A 131 -4.28 -2.27 -8.90
N SER A 132 -4.29 -1.85 -10.15
CA SER A 132 -4.86 -2.59 -11.26
C SER A 132 -3.73 -3.00 -12.22
N ASN A 133 -4.08 -3.66 -13.31
CA ASN A 133 -3.11 -4.02 -14.35
C ASN A 133 -2.43 -2.78 -14.96
N THR A 134 -3.11 -1.63 -14.97
CA THR A 134 -2.63 -0.42 -15.69
C THR A 134 -2.50 0.83 -14.83
N ALA A 135 -3.03 0.86 -13.62
CA ALA A 135 -3.08 2.06 -12.79
C ALA A 135 -2.89 1.75 -11.28
N ALA A 136 -2.94 2.78 -10.48
CA ALA A 136 -2.86 2.70 -9.02
C ALA A 136 -3.81 3.72 -8.38
N PHE A 137 -4.28 3.39 -7.18
CA PHE A 137 -5.06 4.26 -6.31
C PHE A 137 -4.51 4.14 -4.88
N GLY A 138 -4.67 5.16 -4.06
CA GLY A 138 -4.15 5.08 -2.70
C GLY A 138 -4.74 6.09 -1.74
N GLN A 139 -4.75 5.71 -0.48
CA GLN A 139 -5.22 6.51 0.63
C GLN A 139 -4.14 6.60 1.71
N VAL A 140 -3.98 7.78 2.30
CA VAL A 140 -2.95 8.09 3.28
C VAL A 140 -3.60 8.44 4.61
N TRP A 141 -3.11 7.88 5.71
CA TRP A 141 -3.49 8.23 7.08
C TRP A 141 -2.50 9.25 7.64
N VAL A 142 -3.00 10.43 7.91
CA VAL A 142 -2.23 11.49 8.58
C VAL A 142 -2.61 11.47 10.07
N GLY A 143 -1.88 10.66 10.84
CA GLY A 143 -2.23 10.39 12.24
C GLY A 143 -3.31 9.31 12.40
N ARG A 144 -3.56 8.93 13.67
CA ARG A 144 -4.50 7.83 14.00
C ARG A 144 -5.97 8.17 13.70
N THR A 145 -6.36 9.39 13.98
CA THR A 145 -7.74 9.89 13.85
C THR A 145 -7.85 11.05 12.87
N GLY A 146 -6.74 11.40 12.22
CA GLY A 146 -6.65 12.51 11.28
C GLY A 146 -7.33 12.24 9.94
N PRO A 147 -7.21 13.21 9.02
CA PRO A 147 -7.74 13.09 7.67
C PRO A 147 -7.10 11.91 6.92
N ARG A 148 -7.85 11.38 5.97
CA ARG A 148 -7.43 10.26 5.10
C ARG A 148 -7.48 10.68 3.63
N PRO A 149 -6.62 11.61 3.21
CA PRO A 149 -6.61 12.09 1.83
C PRO A 149 -6.18 10.97 0.86
N PHE A 150 -6.63 11.09 -0.37
CA PHE A 150 -6.17 10.23 -1.45
C PHE A 150 -4.85 10.72 -2.03
N VAL A 151 -4.09 9.81 -2.62
CA VAL A 151 -2.92 10.14 -3.41
C VAL A 151 -3.37 10.84 -4.68
N ASN A 152 -2.94 12.09 -4.88
CA ASN A 152 -3.32 12.90 -6.04
C ASN A 152 -2.66 12.42 -7.33
N ARG A 153 -1.39 11.96 -7.24
CA ARG A 153 -0.65 11.49 -8.40
C ARG A 153 0.26 10.32 -8.05
N PHE A 154 0.16 9.27 -8.84
CA PHE A 154 1.15 8.19 -8.89
C PHE A 154 2.10 8.41 -10.06
N SER A 155 3.39 8.13 -9.87
CA SER A 155 4.40 8.14 -10.92
C SER A 155 5.20 6.86 -10.90
N GLU A 156 5.17 6.13 -12.01
CA GLU A 156 6.11 5.04 -12.28
C GLU A 156 7.36 5.66 -12.91
N VAL A 157 8.46 5.60 -12.19
CA VAL A 157 9.75 6.16 -12.61
C VAL A 157 10.51 5.11 -13.40
N GLY A 158 10.50 5.26 -14.71
CA GLY A 158 11.15 4.40 -15.69
C GLY A 158 11.33 5.13 -17.02
N MET A 159 11.53 4.40 -18.09
CA MET A 159 11.62 4.96 -19.43
C MET A 159 10.53 4.32 -20.32
N PRO A 160 9.47 5.05 -20.66
CA PRO A 160 9.13 6.41 -20.24
C PRO A 160 8.61 6.49 -18.78
N ILE A 161 8.55 7.71 -18.23
CA ILE A 161 7.83 7.95 -16.97
C ILE A 161 6.34 7.87 -17.26
N LYS A 162 5.60 7.12 -16.43
CA LYS A 162 4.13 7.05 -16.50
C LYS A 162 3.52 7.72 -15.28
N ASN A 163 2.39 8.38 -15.47
CA ASN A 163 1.67 9.05 -14.39
C ASN A 163 0.18 8.65 -14.41
N TRP A 164 -0.38 8.49 -13.23
CA TRP A 164 -1.81 8.33 -12.99
C TRP A 164 -2.25 9.37 -11.96
N SER A 165 -3.38 10.01 -12.19
CA SER A 165 -3.98 10.95 -11.25
C SER A 165 -5.33 10.40 -10.84
N ALA A 166 -5.65 10.45 -9.54
CA ALA A 166 -7.03 10.35 -9.11
C ALA A 166 -7.77 11.57 -9.71
N ALA A 167 -8.84 11.32 -10.42
CA ALA A 167 -9.66 12.36 -11.01
C ALA A 167 -10.37 13.18 -9.91
#